data_2926f4b6697cdb80ff366e6ae38aed00
#
_entry.id   2926f4b6697cdb80ff366e6ae38aed00
#
_cell.length_a   1.000
_cell.length_b   1.000
_cell.length_c   1.000
_cell.angle_alpha   90.00
_cell.angle_beta   90.00
_cell.angle_gamma   90.00
#
_symmetry.space_group_name_H-M   'P 1'
#
loop_
_entity.id
_entity.type
_entity.pdbx_description
1 polymer ?
#
loop_
_entity_poly.entity_id
_entity_poly.type
_entity_poly.pdbx_seq_one_letter_code
_entity_poly.pdbx_strand_id
1 'polypeptide(L)'
;MTKRRSIHIGLNNVDPQQYGGWDGALAGCVNDANAMEEVAVSRGFDPKMLLNADATAEAVRAHLDAAAAELGDGDFLFLTYSGHDGQVPDENNDEPDHLDETWCLYDTELVDDSLYGALCTFAPGVRIFVMSDSCHSETVTREIVRRRDAGRQRAIRAPGPNAKQAPLEVTEAEFRANKAAYEAQRTWWEPRSRPADAKAKVVLMSGCRDDQTSMDGATNGAFTEAFLNVWDGGNYRSSYSDLRNDVVARISSYSDQTPGLFSYGLNVRQMLPQIPLSDGSP
;
A
#
# COMPACT_ATOMS: atom_id res chain seq x y z
N MET A 1 -13.86 -0.59 -24.50
CA MET A 1 -14.23 -0.30 -23.12
C MET A 1 -12.97 -0.34 -22.28
N THR A 2 -12.77 0.61 -21.40
CA THR A 2 -11.65 0.64 -20.45
C THR A 2 -11.77 -0.54 -19.49
N LYS A 3 -10.73 -1.37 -19.36
CA LYS A 3 -10.66 -2.44 -18.38
C LYS A 3 -10.38 -1.86 -17.00
N ARG A 4 -10.98 -2.43 -15.98
CA ARG A 4 -10.85 -1.98 -14.60
C ARG A 4 -10.67 -3.21 -13.71
N ARG A 5 -9.48 -3.36 -13.18
CA ARG A 5 -9.13 -4.45 -12.26
C ARG A 5 -8.90 -3.90 -10.87
N SER A 6 -9.29 -4.66 -9.85
CA SER A 6 -8.90 -4.33 -8.49
C SER A 6 -8.36 -5.56 -7.76
N ILE A 7 -7.42 -5.31 -6.84
CA ILE A 7 -6.82 -6.31 -5.98
C ILE A 7 -6.92 -5.77 -4.56
N HIS A 8 -7.57 -6.52 -3.68
CA HIS A 8 -7.79 -6.13 -2.29
C HIS A 8 -7.17 -7.15 -1.36
N ILE A 9 -6.19 -6.69 -0.59
CA ILE A 9 -5.38 -7.52 0.32
C ILE A 9 -5.76 -7.14 1.75
N GLY A 10 -6.19 -8.12 2.56
CA GLY A 10 -6.57 -7.90 3.96
C GLY A 10 -6.13 -9.03 4.87
N LEU A 11 -5.29 -8.73 5.86
CA LEU A 11 -4.76 -9.73 6.79
C LEU A 11 -5.10 -9.36 8.24
N ASN A 12 -5.95 -10.18 8.86
CA ASN A 12 -6.17 -10.14 10.31
C ASN A 12 -5.14 -10.97 11.08
N ASN A 13 -4.35 -11.79 10.40
CA ASN A 13 -3.26 -12.58 10.97
C ASN A 13 -2.22 -12.94 9.90
N VAL A 14 -1.04 -13.31 10.35
CA VAL A 14 0.05 -13.90 9.55
C VAL A 14 0.31 -15.33 10.01
N ASP A 15 1.11 -16.12 9.29
CA ASP A 15 1.51 -17.47 9.71
C ASP A 15 2.53 -17.42 10.85
N PRO A 16 2.17 -17.84 12.08
CA PRO A 16 3.11 -17.80 13.19
C PRO A 16 4.36 -18.67 12.98
N GLN A 17 4.29 -19.66 12.10
CA GLN A 17 5.45 -20.51 11.79
C GLN A 17 6.51 -19.73 11.01
N GLN A 18 6.10 -18.76 10.21
CA GLN A 18 7.02 -17.91 9.45
C GLN A 18 7.51 -16.72 10.29
N TYR A 19 6.66 -16.18 11.17
CA TYR A 19 6.95 -15.00 11.97
C TYR A 19 7.39 -15.32 13.42
N GLY A 20 8.10 -16.45 13.63
CA GLY A 20 8.72 -16.76 14.92
C GLY A 20 7.75 -16.97 16.09
N GLY A 21 6.52 -17.35 15.83
CA GLY A 21 5.45 -17.54 16.81
C GLY A 21 4.51 -16.34 16.98
N TRP A 22 4.79 -15.20 16.33
CA TRP A 22 3.91 -14.04 16.33
C TRP A 22 2.81 -14.22 15.26
N ASP A 23 1.56 -14.09 15.66
CA ASP A 23 0.40 -14.27 14.78
C ASP A 23 -0.14 -12.98 14.15
N GLY A 24 0.37 -11.81 14.59
CA GLY A 24 -0.03 -10.51 14.05
C GLY A 24 -1.53 -10.23 14.14
N ALA A 25 -2.19 -10.62 15.25
CA ALA A 25 -3.63 -10.53 15.37
C ALA A 25 -4.14 -9.09 15.26
N LEU A 26 -5.00 -8.84 14.25
CA LEU A 26 -5.76 -7.62 13.98
C LEU A 26 -7.24 -7.96 13.81
N ALA A 27 -8.12 -6.96 13.85
CA ALA A 27 -9.56 -7.17 13.79
C ALA A 27 -10.21 -6.63 12.50
N GLY A 28 -9.73 -5.50 11.99
CA GLY A 28 -10.41 -4.72 10.94
C GLY A 28 -9.95 -5.00 9.51
N CYS A 29 -8.78 -5.60 9.28
CA CYS A 29 -8.14 -5.60 7.96
C CYS A 29 -8.91 -6.38 6.88
N VAL A 30 -9.53 -7.50 7.24
CA VAL A 30 -10.42 -8.24 6.32
C VAL A 30 -11.66 -7.43 5.98
N ASN A 31 -12.23 -6.70 6.95
CA ASN A 31 -13.36 -5.82 6.69
C ASN A 31 -12.96 -4.63 5.81
N ASP A 32 -11.74 -4.10 5.99
CA ASP A 32 -11.19 -3.05 5.12
C ASP A 32 -11.13 -3.52 3.66
N ALA A 33 -10.59 -4.71 3.42
CA ALA A 33 -10.51 -5.28 2.08
C ALA A 33 -11.90 -5.50 1.47
N ASN A 34 -12.86 -6.02 2.23
CA ASN A 34 -14.25 -6.20 1.78
C ASN A 34 -14.91 -4.85 1.43
N ALA A 35 -14.74 -3.83 2.27
CA ALA A 35 -15.28 -2.51 2.00
C ALA A 35 -14.67 -1.87 0.75
N MET A 36 -13.36 -2.06 0.51
CA MET A 36 -12.70 -1.60 -0.71
C MET A 36 -13.15 -2.36 -1.96
N GLU A 37 -13.44 -3.66 -1.84
CA GLU A 37 -14.08 -4.44 -2.92
C GLU A 37 -15.44 -3.85 -3.28
N GLU A 38 -16.31 -3.56 -2.30
CA GLU A 38 -17.62 -2.94 -2.54
C GLU A 38 -17.48 -1.60 -3.27
N VAL A 39 -16.53 -0.75 -2.84
CA VAL A 39 -16.19 0.51 -3.52
C VAL A 39 -15.80 0.23 -4.97
N ALA A 40 -14.89 -0.72 -5.21
CA ALA A 40 -14.40 -1.07 -6.54
C ALA A 40 -15.52 -1.59 -7.45
N VAL A 41 -16.34 -2.53 -6.98
CA VAL A 41 -17.48 -3.08 -7.72
C VAL A 41 -18.47 -2.00 -8.09
N SER A 42 -18.78 -1.07 -7.17
CA SER A 42 -19.68 0.07 -7.45
C SER A 42 -19.17 0.99 -8.56
N ARG A 43 -17.86 0.93 -8.85
CA ARG A 43 -17.18 1.68 -9.92
C ARG A 43 -16.87 0.83 -11.15
N GLY A 44 -17.40 -0.38 -11.23
CA GLY A 44 -17.26 -1.26 -12.39
C GLY A 44 -15.88 -1.93 -12.49
N PHE A 45 -15.15 -2.07 -11.39
CA PHE A 45 -13.94 -2.89 -11.34
C PHE A 45 -14.30 -4.37 -11.23
N ASP A 46 -13.45 -5.23 -11.78
CA ASP A 46 -13.48 -6.67 -11.59
C ASP A 46 -12.49 -7.02 -10.46
N PRO A 47 -13.00 -7.42 -9.27
CA PRO A 47 -12.19 -7.52 -8.07
C PRO A 47 -11.49 -8.87 -7.92
N LYS A 48 -10.36 -8.85 -7.24
CA LYS A 48 -9.69 -10.01 -6.69
C LYS A 48 -9.41 -9.78 -5.21
N MET A 49 -9.85 -10.73 -4.38
CA MET A 49 -9.62 -10.71 -2.94
C MET A 49 -8.48 -11.65 -2.57
N LEU A 50 -7.58 -11.18 -1.71
CA LEU A 50 -6.53 -11.96 -1.07
C LEU A 50 -6.63 -11.73 0.44
N LEU A 51 -7.17 -12.71 1.16
CA LEU A 51 -7.50 -12.58 2.59
C LEU A 51 -6.72 -13.59 3.43
N ASN A 52 -6.10 -13.13 4.51
CA ASN A 52 -5.36 -13.97 5.44
C ASN A 52 -4.45 -14.99 4.71
N ALA A 53 -4.67 -16.28 4.85
CA ALA A 53 -3.84 -17.33 4.26
C ALA A 53 -3.77 -17.33 2.72
N ASP A 54 -4.69 -16.65 2.04
CA ASP A 54 -4.64 -16.47 0.58
C ASP A 54 -3.73 -15.29 0.17
N ALA A 55 -3.38 -14.42 1.12
CA ALA A 55 -2.52 -13.24 0.88
C ALA A 55 -1.03 -13.59 1.02
N THR A 56 -0.56 -14.56 0.25
CA THR A 56 0.87 -14.92 0.17
C THR A 56 1.62 -14.01 -0.80
N ALA A 57 2.94 -13.88 -0.63
CA ALA A 57 3.77 -13.08 -1.52
C ALA A 57 3.69 -13.54 -2.98
N GLU A 58 3.66 -14.86 -3.22
CA GLU A 58 3.50 -15.41 -4.58
C GLU A 58 2.10 -15.13 -5.15
N ALA A 59 1.04 -15.17 -4.33
CA ALA A 59 -0.30 -14.84 -4.79
C ALA A 59 -0.43 -13.36 -5.19
N VAL A 60 0.13 -12.46 -4.38
CA VAL A 60 0.18 -11.02 -4.70
C VAL A 60 0.95 -10.79 -5.99
N ARG A 61 2.14 -11.40 -6.13
CA ARG A 61 2.93 -11.38 -7.37
C ARG A 61 2.12 -11.83 -8.57
N ALA A 62 1.53 -13.01 -8.51
CA ALA A 62 0.81 -13.61 -9.63
C ALA A 62 -0.35 -12.71 -10.11
N HIS A 63 -1.07 -12.06 -9.17
CA HIS A 63 -2.16 -11.17 -9.52
C HIS A 63 -1.70 -9.82 -10.08
N LEU A 64 -0.57 -9.28 -9.59
CA LEU A 64 0.04 -8.06 -10.16
C LEU A 64 0.57 -8.34 -11.58
N ASP A 65 1.26 -9.45 -11.80
CA ASP A 65 1.77 -9.86 -13.12
C ASP A 65 0.62 -10.07 -14.12
N ALA A 66 -0.47 -10.73 -13.69
CA ALA A 66 -1.64 -10.92 -14.54
C ALA A 66 -2.31 -9.58 -14.90
N ALA A 67 -2.44 -8.66 -13.94
CA ALA A 67 -2.98 -7.33 -14.18
C ALA A 67 -2.07 -6.51 -15.13
N ALA A 68 -0.75 -6.56 -14.94
CA ALA A 68 0.21 -5.87 -15.81
C ALA A 68 0.20 -6.40 -17.25
N ALA A 69 0.02 -7.71 -17.41
CA ALA A 69 -0.10 -8.33 -18.74
C ALA A 69 -1.42 -8.00 -19.45
N GLU A 70 -2.49 -7.70 -18.70
CA GLU A 70 -3.82 -7.45 -19.25
C GLU A 70 -4.12 -5.97 -19.52
N LEU A 71 -3.65 -5.08 -18.63
CA LEU A 71 -4.02 -3.66 -18.66
C LEU A 71 -3.15 -2.85 -19.62
N GLY A 72 -3.79 -1.98 -20.40
CA GLY A 72 -3.16 -1.09 -21.36
C GLY A 72 -3.51 0.39 -21.14
N ASP A 73 -3.18 1.22 -22.12
CA ASP A 73 -3.42 2.68 -22.06
C ASP A 73 -4.89 3.00 -21.77
N GLY A 74 -5.10 3.82 -20.75
CA GLY A 74 -6.43 4.22 -20.25
C GLY A 74 -7.08 3.24 -19.28
N ASP A 75 -6.61 1.99 -19.19
CA ASP A 75 -7.11 1.01 -18.22
C ASP A 75 -6.74 1.38 -16.78
N PHE A 76 -7.36 0.71 -15.79
CA PHE A 76 -7.21 1.10 -14.39
C PHE A 76 -6.98 -0.13 -13.48
N LEU A 77 -5.95 -0.03 -12.62
CA LEU A 77 -5.75 -0.89 -11.46
C LEU A 77 -6.07 -0.12 -10.17
N PHE A 78 -6.93 -0.69 -9.32
CA PHE A 78 -7.11 -0.25 -7.95
C PHE A 78 -6.56 -1.33 -7.00
N LEU A 79 -5.47 -1.01 -6.30
CA LEU A 79 -4.79 -1.91 -5.37
C LEU A 79 -4.97 -1.42 -3.95
N THR A 80 -5.44 -2.28 -3.04
CA THR A 80 -5.55 -1.94 -1.62
C THR A 80 -4.87 -2.97 -0.74
N TYR A 81 -4.27 -2.49 0.33
CA TYR A 81 -3.67 -3.31 1.37
C TYR A 81 -4.14 -2.83 2.75
N SER A 82 -4.50 -3.77 3.59
CA SER A 82 -4.74 -3.55 5.02
C SER A 82 -4.14 -4.70 5.82
N GLY A 83 -3.16 -4.39 6.65
CA GLY A 83 -2.39 -5.35 7.42
C GLY A 83 -1.27 -4.69 8.19
N HIS A 84 -0.41 -5.49 8.78
CA HIS A 84 0.83 -4.99 9.37
C HIS A 84 1.83 -4.58 8.31
N ASP A 85 2.56 -3.53 8.58
CA ASP A 85 3.84 -3.24 7.94
C ASP A 85 5.00 -3.67 8.85
N GLY A 86 6.13 -3.89 8.25
CA GLY A 86 7.39 -4.20 8.91
C GLY A 86 8.53 -3.34 8.39
N GLN A 87 9.70 -3.57 8.95
CA GLN A 87 10.95 -2.99 8.49
C GLN A 87 12.02 -4.07 8.46
N VAL A 88 12.76 -4.14 7.36
CA VAL A 88 13.87 -5.07 7.18
C VAL A 88 15.15 -4.31 6.81
N PRO A 89 16.36 -4.88 7.00
CA PRO A 89 17.58 -4.22 6.60
C PRO A 89 17.61 -3.87 5.11
N ASP A 90 17.89 -2.60 4.81
CA ASP A 90 18.15 -2.11 3.45
C ASP A 90 19.48 -2.68 2.94
N GLU A 91 19.44 -3.61 1.98
CA GLU A 91 20.65 -4.22 1.40
C GLU A 91 21.19 -3.44 0.20
N ASN A 92 20.39 -2.55 -0.41
CA ASN A 92 20.83 -1.75 -1.56
C ASN A 92 21.44 -0.39 -1.15
N ASN A 93 21.33 -0.04 0.15
CA ASN A 93 21.81 1.19 0.78
C ASN A 93 21.26 2.47 0.14
N ASP A 94 20.00 2.43 -0.27
CA ASP A 94 19.35 3.61 -0.82
C ASP A 94 18.46 4.34 0.20
N GLU A 95 18.25 3.76 1.40
CA GLU A 95 17.53 4.36 2.50
C GLU A 95 18.45 5.03 3.55
N PRO A 96 18.12 6.26 4.03
CA PRO A 96 18.96 7.00 4.98
C PRO A 96 19.04 6.36 6.37
N ASP A 97 18.05 5.60 6.78
CA ASP A 97 17.98 4.87 8.05
C ASP A 97 18.40 3.41 7.93
N HIS A 98 18.77 2.96 6.72
CA HIS A 98 19.18 1.60 6.39
C HIS A 98 18.09 0.54 6.63
N LEU A 99 16.82 0.91 6.46
CA LEU A 99 15.68 0.01 6.58
C LEU A 99 14.75 0.18 5.36
N ASP A 100 14.39 -0.95 4.74
CA ASP A 100 13.30 -1.03 3.76
C ASP A 100 11.97 -1.28 4.49
N GLU A 101 10.90 -0.65 4.04
CA GLU A 101 9.56 -0.92 4.52
C GLU A 101 8.93 -2.10 3.80
N THR A 102 8.01 -2.78 4.50
CA THR A 102 7.41 -4.00 3.97
C THR A 102 5.91 -4.06 4.23
N TRP A 103 5.19 -4.81 3.39
CA TRP A 103 3.88 -5.35 3.73
C TRP A 103 4.06 -6.74 4.34
N CYS A 104 3.62 -6.95 5.57
CA CYS A 104 3.61 -8.27 6.19
C CYS A 104 2.49 -9.10 5.55
N LEU A 105 2.84 -9.97 4.60
CA LEU A 105 1.92 -10.91 3.99
C LEU A 105 1.84 -12.18 4.85
N TYR A 106 1.00 -13.13 4.47
CA TYR A 106 0.73 -14.30 5.32
C TYR A 106 1.98 -15.15 5.57
N ASP A 107 2.80 -15.34 4.55
CA ASP A 107 3.95 -16.25 4.54
C ASP A 107 5.31 -15.57 4.64
N THR A 108 5.40 -14.29 4.31
CA THR A 108 6.64 -13.48 4.36
C THR A 108 6.32 -12.01 4.15
N GLU A 109 7.30 -11.15 4.30
CA GLU A 109 7.14 -9.73 4.02
C GLU A 109 7.42 -9.42 2.54
N LEU A 110 6.65 -8.52 1.95
CA LEU A 110 6.89 -7.96 0.61
C LEU A 110 7.54 -6.59 0.74
N VAL A 111 8.79 -6.50 0.32
CA VAL A 111 9.58 -5.26 0.36
C VAL A 111 8.99 -4.24 -0.61
N ASP A 112 8.96 -2.97 -0.20
CA ASP A 112 8.40 -1.87 -1.00
C ASP A 112 9.12 -1.66 -2.34
N ASP A 113 10.43 -1.87 -2.41
CA ASP A 113 11.21 -1.90 -3.66
C ASP A 113 10.66 -2.92 -4.67
N SER A 114 10.28 -4.12 -4.18
CA SER A 114 9.69 -5.15 -5.03
C SER A 114 8.29 -4.74 -5.50
N LEU A 115 7.47 -4.15 -4.63
CA LEU A 115 6.17 -3.60 -5.01
C LEU A 115 6.31 -2.48 -6.03
N TYR A 116 7.27 -1.58 -5.83
CA TYR A 116 7.59 -0.52 -6.78
C TYR A 116 8.01 -1.11 -8.15
N GLY A 117 8.89 -2.12 -8.13
CA GLY A 117 9.28 -2.87 -9.34
C GLY A 117 8.06 -3.43 -10.08
N ALA A 118 7.11 -4.04 -9.36
CA ALA A 118 5.87 -4.54 -9.93
C ALA A 118 5.07 -3.43 -10.65
N LEU A 119 4.89 -2.29 -9.98
CA LEU A 119 4.14 -1.16 -10.54
C LEU A 119 4.84 -0.54 -11.78
N CYS A 120 6.15 -0.68 -11.89
CA CYS A 120 6.91 -0.26 -13.07
C CYS A 120 6.72 -1.20 -14.29
N THR A 121 6.18 -2.40 -14.12
CA THR A 121 5.92 -3.32 -15.25
C THR A 121 4.68 -2.94 -16.07
N PHE A 122 3.80 -2.12 -15.51
CA PHE A 122 2.57 -1.72 -16.19
C PHE A 122 2.83 -0.83 -17.42
N ALA A 123 2.02 -1.01 -18.44
CA ALA A 123 2.13 -0.29 -19.71
C ALA A 123 1.92 1.23 -19.54
N PRO A 124 2.52 2.04 -20.45
CA PRO A 124 2.26 3.48 -20.47
C PRO A 124 0.76 3.78 -20.55
N GLY A 125 0.33 4.77 -19.75
CA GLY A 125 -1.06 5.24 -19.74
C GLY A 125 -2.00 4.46 -18.83
N VAL A 126 -1.61 3.29 -18.32
CA VAL A 126 -2.36 2.61 -17.24
C VAL A 126 -2.44 3.55 -16.03
N ARG A 127 -3.63 3.63 -15.43
CA ARG A 127 -3.88 4.37 -14.19
C ARG A 127 -3.85 3.40 -13.02
N ILE A 128 -3.07 3.70 -12.01
CA ILE A 128 -2.96 2.88 -10.81
C ILE A 128 -3.28 3.76 -9.60
N PHE A 129 -4.24 3.33 -8.79
CA PHE A 129 -4.48 3.92 -7.49
C PHE A 129 -4.19 2.86 -6.43
N VAL A 130 -3.24 3.17 -5.55
CA VAL A 130 -2.88 2.30 -4.42
C VAL A 130 -3.39 2.96 -3.14
N MET A 131 -4.05 2.18 -2.29
CA MET A 131 -4.38 2.58 -0.92
C MET A 131 -3.75 1.58 0.05
N SER A 132 -2.92 2.06 0.96
CA SER A 132 -2.28 1.23 1.98
C SER A 132 -2.67 1.70 3.37
N ASP A 133 -3.49 0.90 4.06
CA ASP A 133 -3.82 1.10 5.46
C ASP A 133 -2.82 0.34 6.35
N SER A 134 -1.58 0.80 6.31
CA SER A 134 -0.43 0.37 7.10
C SER A 134 0.46 1.55 7.44
N CYS A 135 1.47 1.37 8.31
CA CYS A 135 2.18 2.50 8.92
C CYS A 135 3.21 3.19 8.01
N HIS A 136 3.98 2.46 7.24
CA HIS A 136 5.17 2.99 6.54
C HIS A 136 5.01 3.09 5.01
N SER A 137 3.83 3.32 4.51
CA SER A 137 3.56 3.30 3.07
C SER A 137 3.99 4.56 2.30
N GLU A 138 4.67 5.53 2.93
CA GLU A 138 5.29 6.67 2.23
C GLU A 138 6.47 6.27 1.34
N THR A 139 7.14 5.18 1.66
CA THR A 139 8.43 4.80 1.07
C THR A 139 8.38 4.26 -0.35
N VAL A 140 7.27 3.71 -0.80
CA VAL A 140 7.07 3.35 -2.22
C VAL A 140 7.40 4.51 -3.19
N THR A 141 7.70 5.71 -2.67
CA THR A 141 7.96 6.93 -3.45
C THR A 141 9.09 7.80 -2.91
N ARG A 142 9.93 7.32 -2.00
CA ARG A 142 10.93 8.12 -1.23
C ARG A 142 11.90 8.97 -2.05
N GLU A 143 12.25 8.60 -3.25
CA GLU A 143 13.18 9.43 -4.03
C GLU A 143 12.65 10.85 -4.32
N ILE A 144 11.34 11.06 -4.29
CA ILE A 144 10.74 12.38 -4.42
C ILE A 144 10.82 13.19 -3.12
N VAL A 145 10.76 12.53 -1.96
CA VAL A 145 10.75 13.16 -0.63
C VAL A 145 12.16 13.42 -0.09
N ARG A 146 13.17 12.65 -0.50
CA ARG A 146 14.59 12.80 -0.09
C ARG A 146 15.14 14.23 -0.08
N ARG A 147 14.55 15.14 -0.84
CA ARG A 147 15.02 16.55 -0.90
C ARG A 147 14.40 17.44 0.17
N ARG A 148 13.44 16.98 0.97
CA ARG A 148 12.72 17.85 1.93
C ARG A 148 13.01 17.58 3.41
N ASP A 149 13.36 16.36 3.81
CA ASP A 149 13.42 15.97 5.22
C ASP A 149 14.73 15.31 5.70
N ALA A 150 15.88 15.64 5.09
CA ALA A 150 17.19 15.27 5.63
C ALA A 150 17.38 15.91 7.02
N GLY A 151 16.94 15.27 8.09
CA GLY A 151 17.18 15.77 9.43
C GLY A 151 16.32 15.21 10.59
N ARG A 152 15.29 14.41 10.34
CA ARG A 152 14.55 13.80 11.44
C ARG A 152 15.02 12.37 11.68
N GLN A 153 15.85 12.18 12.71
CA GLN A 153 16.09 10.86 13.29
C GLN A 153 14.76 10.31 13.81
N ARG A 154 14.33 9.17 13.28
CA ARG A 154 13.17 8.41 13.73
C ARG A 154 13.40 7.95 15.17
N ALA A 155 12.60 8.40 16.11
CA ALA A 155 12.46 7.71 17.37
C ALA A 155 11.52 6.52 17.13
N ILE A 156 12.05 5.30 17.10
CA ILE A 156 11.25 4.06 17.06
C ILE A 156 10.42 4.06 18.34
N ARG A 157 9.14 4.41 18.23
CA ARG A 157 8.19 4.30 19.34
C ARG A 157 7.67 2.86 19.30
N ALA A 158 7.71 2.17 20.45
CA ALA A 158 7.10 0.85 20.56
C ALA A 158 5.62 0.92 20.07
N PRO A 159 5.19 0.02 19.17
CA PRO A 159 3.83 0.06 18.65
C PRO A 159 2.81 -0.06 19.79
N GLY A 160 1.75 0.76 19.71
CA GLY A 160 0.61 0.68 20.65
C GLY A 160 -0.21 -0.60 20.43
N PRO A 161 -1.15 -0.90 21.36
CA PRO A 161 -2.00 -2.07 21.25
C PRO A 161 -2.91 -1.95 20.07
N ASN A 162 -3.07 -2.02 19.05
CA ASN A 162 -3.88 -1.86 17.83
C ASN A 162 -3.10 -1.18 16.70
N ALA A 163 -1.78 -1.08 16.84
CA ALA A 163 -0.93 -0.54 15.80
C ALA A 163 -0.78 -1.57 14.67
N LYS A 164 -0.95 -1.13 13.44
CA LYS A 164 -0.67 -1.95 12.25
C LYS A 164 0.83 -1.94 11.94
N GLN A 165 1.67 -2.16 12.96
CA GLN A 165 3.13 -2.24 12.84
C GLN A 165 3.63 -3.52 13.51
N ALA A 166 4.35 -4.33 12.75
CA ALA A 166 5.00 -5.52 13.30
C ALA A 166 6.14 -5.12 14.25
N PRO A 167 6.37 -5.88 15.32
CA PRO A 167 7.54 -5.66 16.19
C PRO A 167 8.84 -5.86 15.39
N LEU A 168 9.78 -4.93 15.54
CA LEU A 168 11.04 -4.96 14.79
C LEU A 168 11.84 -6.27 15.02
N GLU A 169 11.80 -6.80 16.24
CA GLU A 169 12.44 -8.09 16.56
C GLU A 169 11.83 -9.27 15.79
N VAL A 170 10.56 -9.21 15.44
CA VAL A 170 9.86 -10.23 14.64
C VAL A 170 10.29 -10.14 13.18
N THR A 171 10.23 -8.94 12.59
CA THR A 171 10.59 -8.72 11.18
C THR A 171 12.07 -8.99 10.91
N GLU A 172 12.97 -8.55 11.81
CA GLU A 172 14.38 -8.89 11.72
C GLU A 172 14.66 -10.40 11.87
N ALA A 173 13.91 -11.10 12.71
CA ALA A 173 14.09 -12.55 12.89
C ALA A 173 13.56 -13.30 11.66
N GLU A 174 12.42 -12.89 11.10
CA GLU A 174 11.84 -13.41 9.86
C GLU A 174 12.80 -13.20 8.70
N PHE A 175 13.29 -11.97 8.50
CA PHE A 175 14.26 -11.64 7.45
C PHE A 175 15.51 -12.54 7.51
N ARG A 176 16.08 -12.74 8.71
CA ARG A 176 17.27 -13.61 8.89
C ARG A 176 16.98 -15.07 8.59
N ALA A 177 15.78 -15.55 8.95
CA ALA A 177 15.36 -16.93 8.71
C ALA A 177 15.05 -17.21 7.23
N ASN A 178 14.49 -16.23 6.52
CA ASN A 178 13.94 -16.37 5.17
C ASN A 178 14.73 -15.58 4.11
N LYS A 179 16.00 -15.29 4.35
CA LYS A 179 16.84 -14.46 3.45
C LYS A 179 16.75 -14.88 1.98
N ALA A 180 16.67 -16.17 1.68
CA ALA A 180 16.53 -16.67 0.32
C ALA A 180 15.19 -16.27 -0.34
N ALA A 181 14.12 -16.09 0.44
CA ALA A 181 12.84 -15.59 -0.10
C ALA A 181 12.94 -14.13 -0.49
N TYR A 182 13.60 -13.29 0.32
CA TYR A 182 13.85 -11.88 -0.01
C TYR A 182 14.77 -11.72 -1.23
N GLU A 183 15.83 -12.51 -1.32
CA GLU A 183 16.69 -12.54 -2.52
C GLU A 183 15.90 -12.95 -3.77
N ALA A 184 14.97 -13.90 -3.67
CA ALA A 184 14.09 -14.28 -4.76
C ALA A 184 13.13 -13.14 -5.15
N GLN A 185 12.49 -12.50 -4.17
CA GLN A 185 11.57 -11.36 -4.40
C GLN A 185 12.24 -10.24 -5.19
N ARG A 186 13.50 -9.90 -4.88
CA ARG A 186 14.28 -8.88 -5.60
C ARG A 186 14.50 -9.20 -7.07
N THR A 187 14.34 -10.45 -7.48
CA THR A 187 14.47 -10.88 -8.87
C THR A 187 13.13 -11.03 -9.58
N TRP A 188 12.00 -10.91 -8.89
CA TRP A 188 10.67 -11.05 -9.49
C TRP A 188 10.38 -9.98 -10.54
N TRP A 189 10.80 -8.76 -10.25
CA TRP A 189 10.72 -7.65 -11.16
C TRP A 189 12.09 -7.00 -11.30
N GLU A 190 12.39 -6.45 -12.46
CA GLU A 190 13.65 -5.73 -12.62
C GLU A 190 13.77 -4.63 -11.57
N PRO A 191 14.89 -4.56 -10.83
CA PRO A 191 15.11 -3.51 -9.85
C PRO A 191 14.94 -2.13 -10.50
N ARG A 192 14.05 -1.32 -9.96
CA ARG A 192 13.75 0.04 -10.43
C ARG A 192 13.86 0.95 -9.23
N SER A 193 14.72 1.93 -9.30
CA SER A 193 14.99 2.85 -8.19
C SER A 193 14.58 4.29 -8.46
N ARG A 194 13.97 4.57 -9.63
CA ARG A 194 13.65 5.94 -10.02
C ARG A 194 12.16 6.11 -10.35
N PRO A 195 11.50 7.15 -9.81
CA PRO A 195 10.11 7.47 -10.17
C PRO A 195 9.86 7.63 -11.68
N ALA A 196 10.91 7.98 -12.44
CA ALA A 196 10.87 8.10 -13.89
C ALA A 196 10.82 6.73 -14.62
N ASP A 197 11.08 5.62 -13.93
CA ASP A 197 11.05 4.28 -14.52
C ASP A 197 9.61 3.79 -14.70
N ALA A 198 8.67 4.27 -13.86
CA ALA A 198 7.26 3.94 -13.99
C ALA A 198 6.65 4.61 -15.21
N LYS A 199 6.12 3.79 -16.13
CA LYS A 199 5.42 4.24 -17.34
C LYS A 199 3.93 4.46 -17.09
N ALA A 200 3.35 3.76 -16.13
CA ALA A 200 2.00 3.96 -15.65
C ALA A 200 1.88 5.26 -14.82
N LYS A 201 0.67 5.74 -14.64
CA LYS A 201 0.34 6.86 -13.73
C LYS A 201 -0.02 6.27 -12.38
N VAL A 202 0.83 6.44 -11.39
CA VAL A 202 0.62 5.86 -10.05
C VAL A 202 0.29 6.95 -9.05
N VAL A 203 -0.81 6.79 -8.35
CA VAL A 203 -1.20 7.59 -7.19
C VAL A 203 -1.29 6.64 -6.00
N LEU A 204 -0.56 6.94 -4.93
CA LEU A 204 -0.56 6.20 -3.68
C LEU A 204 -1.14 7.07 -2.57
N MET A 205 -2.06 6.52 -1.80
CA MET A 205 -2.58 7.12 -0.58
C MET A 205 -2.28 6.20 0.61
N SER A 206 -1.51 6.71 1.57
CA SER A 206 -1.08 5.98 2.76
C SER A 206 -1.94 6.33 3.97
N GLY A 207 -2.12 5.39 4.90
CA GLY A 207 -2.89 5.57 6.11
C GLY A 207 -2.25 6.52 7.13
N CYS A 208 -0.93 6.65 7.13
CA CYS A 208 -0.19 7.54 8.01
C CYS A 208 1.14 7.97 7.39
N ARG A 209 1.84 8.88 8.06
CA ARG A 209 3.23 9.27 7.74
C ARG A 209 4.20 8.25 8.34
N ASP A 210 5.44 8.24 7.86
CA ASP A 210 6.49 7.32 8.32
C ASP A 210 6.80 7.42 9.82
N ASP A 211 6.57 8.57 10.44
CA ASP A 211 6.77 8.80 11.88
C ASP A 211 5.52 8.52 12.74
N GLN A 212 4.48 7.94 12.14
CA GLN A 212 3.19 7.64 12.77
C GLN A 212 2.82 6.17 12.56
N THR A 213 1.82 5.72 13.28
CA THR A 213 1.31 4.34 13.22
C THR A 213 -0.14 4.36 12.75
N SER A 214 -0.48 3.53 11.75
CA SER A 214 -1.87 3.27 11.38
C SER A 214 -2.53 2.42 12.46
N MET A 215 -3.78 2.74 12.76
CA MET A 215 -4.52 2.12 13.85
C MET A 215 -5.59 1.18 13.32
N ASP A 216 -5.56 -0.05 13.81
CA ASP A 216 -6.65 -1.00 13.61
C ASP A 216 -7.87 -0.61 14.46
N GLY A 217 -9.05 -1.03 14.02
CA GLY A 217 -10.31 -0.79 14.68
C GLY A 217 -11.16 -2.05 14.77
N ALA A 218 -12.22 -1.99 15.58
CA ALA A 218 -13.10 -3.15 15.78
C ALA A 218 -13.86 -3.59 14.50
N THR A 219 -14.10 -2.66 13.57
CA THR A 219 -14.79 -2.93 12.30
C THR A 219 -13.87 -2.64 11.14
N ASN A 220 -13.33 -1.44 11.04
CA ASN A 220 -12.39 -1.01 10.01
C ASN A 220 -11.21 -0.32 10.66
N GLY A 221 -10.06 -0.33 10.00
CA GLY A 221 -8.94 0.53 10.36
C GLY A 221 -9.31 2.01 10.27
N ALA A 222 -8.67 2.84 11.09
CA ALA A 222 -9.02 4.26 11.21
C ALA A 222 -8.93 5.00 9.86
N PHE A 223 -7.95 4.69 9.03
CA PHE A 223 -7.80 5.28 7.70
C PHE A 223 -8.92 4.84 6.75
N THR A 224 -9.20 3.54 6.68
CA THR A 224 -10.27 3.00 5.84
C THR A 224 -11.63 3.55 6.27
N GLU A 225 -11.91 3.63 7.58
CA GLU A 225 -13.14 4.24 8.07
C GLU A 225 -13.27 5.70 7.65
N ALA A 226 -12.19 6.49 7.79
CA ALA A 226 -12.19 7.89 7.36
C ALA A 226 -12.44 8.03 5.86
N PHE A 227 -11.77 7.19 5.04
CA PHE A 227 -11.97 7.15 3.60
C PHE A 227 -13.44 6.84 3.25
N LEU A 228 -14.02 5.81 3.82
CA LEU A 228 -15.41 5.41 3.54
C LEU A 228 -16.41 6.51 3.89
N ASN A 229 -16.21 7.22 5.01
CA ASN A 229 -17.02 8.35 5.41
C ASN A 229 -16.95 9.51 4.39
N VAL A 230 -15.75 9.83 3.89
CA VAL A 230 -15.54 10.88 2.87
C VAL A 230 -16.07 10.44 1.51
N TRP A 231 -15.89 9.16 1.16
CA TRP A 231 -16.36 8.57 -0.09
C TRP A 231 -17.87 8.62 -0.25
N ASP A 232 -18.60 8.60 0.86
CA ASP A 232 -20.07 8.77 0.95
C ASP A 232 -20.82 7.88 -0.06
N GLY A 233 -20.59 6.56 0.00
CA GLY A 233 -21.24 5.62 -0.89
C GLY A 233 -20.98 5.86 -2.39
N GLY A 234 -19.90 6.57 -2.71
CA GLY A 234 -19.56 6.92 -4.09
C GLY A 234 -20.10 8.28 -4.56
N ASN A 235 -20.54 9.14 -3.67
CA ASN A 235 -20.98 10.51 -3.99
C ASN A 235 -19.83 11.51 -4.08
N TYR A 236 -18.59 11.11 -3.72
CA TYR A 236 -17.42 11.97 -3.81
C TYR A 236 -17.15 12.44 -5.24
N ARG A 237 -16.91 13.76 -5.43
CA ARG A 237 -16.78 14.40 -6.77
C ARG A 237 -15.59 15.36 -6.88
N SER A 238 -14.68 15.36 -5.93
CA SER A 238 -13.48 16.21 -5.98
C SER A 238 -12.24 15.42 -6.40
N SER A 239 -11.09 16.08 -6.42
CA SER A 239 -9.80 15.50 -6.87
C SER A 239 -9.18 14.51 -5.88
N TYR A 240 -8.12 13.80 -6.29
CA TYR A 240 -7.31 12.98 -5.38
C TYR A 240 -6.69 13.81 -4.24
N SER A 241 -6.26 15.03 -4.53
CA SER A 241 -5.68 15.91 -3.51
C SER A 241 -6.71 16.37 -2.49
N ASP A 242 -7.93 16.68 -2.95
CA ASP A 242 -9.03 17.03 -2.06
C ASP A 242 -9.47 15.83 -1.23
N LEU A 243 -9.56 14.63 -1.85
CA LEU A 243 -9.86 13.38 -1.13
C LEU A 243 -8.91 13.17 0.04
N ARG A 244 -7.60 13.28 -0.20
CA ARG A 244 -6.61 13.16 0.87
C ARG A 244 -6.83 14.21 1.97
N ASN A 245 -7.09 15.46 1.62
CA ASN A 245 -7.30 16.52 2.59
C ASN A 245 -8.57 16.30 3.42
N ASP A 246 -9.65 15.85 2.81
CA ASP A 246 -10.92 15.54 3.46
C ASP A 246 -10.77 14.32 4.40
N VAL A 247 -10.02 13.28 3.98
CA VAL A 247 -9.70 12.13 4.83
C VAL A 247 -8.84 12.56 6.02
N VAL A 248 -7.83 13.42 5.83
CA VAL A 248 -7.04 13.98 6.94
C VAL A 248 -7.92 14.76 7.91
N ALA A 249 -8.79 15.61 7.41
CA ALA A 249 -9.72 16.37 8.26
C ALA A 249 -10.65 15.44 9.05
N ARG A 250 -11.09 14.35 8.44
CA ARG A 250 -11.97 13.36 9.08
C ARG A 250 -11.25 12.58 10.16
N ILE A 251 -10.06 12.03 9.86
CA ILE A 251 -9.32 11.16 10.78
C ILE A 251 -8.74 11.92 11.98
N SER A 252 -8.33 13.19 11.80
CA SER A 252 -7.78 14.04 12.86
C SER A 252 -8.72 14.29 14.03
N SER A 253 -10.00 13.97 13.88
CA SER A 253 -10.97 14.08 14.95
C SER A 253 -10.88 12.95 16.00
N TYR A 254 -10.17 11.84 15.69
CA TYR A 254 -10.11 10.65 16.54
C TYR A 254 -8.78 9.87 16.47
N SER A 255 -7.84 10.28 15.63
CA SER A 255 -6.52 9.67 15.50
C SER A 255 -5.47 10.72 15.17
N ASP A 256 -4.24 10.51 15.63
CA ASP A 256 -3.09 11.34 15.28
C ASP A 256 -2.49 11.02 13.90
N GLN A 257 -3.10 10.09 13.17
CA GLN A 257 -2.65 9.71 11.83
C GLN A 257 -2.79 10.86 10.84
N THR A 258 -1.83 10.96 9.94
CA THR A 258 -1.86 11.93 8.84
C THR A 258 -1.69 11.19 7.52
N PRO A 259 -2.77 10.80 6.84
CA PRO A 259 -2.71 10.19 5.53
C PRO A 259 -1.84 10.96 4.54
N GLY A 260 -0.98 10.23 3.83
CA GLY A 260 -0.13 10.76 2.76
C GLY A 260 -0.78 10.65 1.38
N LEU A 261 -0.28 11.43 0.42
CA LEU A 261 -0.63 11.29 -0.99
C LEU A 261 0.63 11.46 -1.82
N PHE A 262 1.00 10.45 -2.56
CA PHE A 262 2.19 10.40 -3.41
C PHE A 262 1.79 10.11 -4.85
N SER A 263 2.59 10.54 -5.78
CA SER A 263 2.31 10.28 -7.18
C SER A 263 3.59 10.25 -7.98
N TYR A 264 3.72 9.27 -8.87
CA TYR A 264 4.85 9.13 -9.76
C TYR A 264 4.45 8.45 -11.08
N GLY A 265 5.40 8.41 -11.99
CA GLY A 265 5.20 7.84 -13.31
C GLY A 265 4.85 8.86 -14.39
N LEU A 266 4.77 8.36 -15.64
CA LEU A 266 4.65 9.22 -16.80
C LEU A 266 3.29 9.92 -16.84
N ASN A 267 3.32 11.25 -16.89
CA ASN A 267 2.10 12.07 -16.98
C ASN A 267 1.12 11.93 -15.79
N VAL A 268 1.56 11.48 -14.63
CA VAL A 268 0.71 11.30 -13.44
C VAL A 268 -0.04 12.58 -13.04
N ARG A 269 0.51 13.76 -13.29
CA ARG A 269 -0.16 15.06 -13.01
C ARG A 269 -1.50 15.21 -13.71
N GLN A 270 -1.77 14.44 -14.77
CA GLN A 270 -3.06 14.43 -15.44
C GLN A 270 -4.12 13.63 -14.68
N MET A 271 -3.71 12.71 -13.79
CA MET A 271 -4.60 11.89 -12.97
C MET A 271 -5.03 12.62 -11.69
N LEU A 272 -4.14 13.41 -11.08
CA LEU A 272 -4.38 14.06 -9.79
C LEU A 272 -5.66 14.94 -9.73
N PRO A 273 -6.03 15.73 -10.75
CA PRO A 273 -7.25 16.54 -10.73
C PRO A 273 -8.53 15.75 -11.03
N GLN A 274 -8.42 14.47 -11.43
CA GLN A 274 -9.58 13.64 -11.73
C GLN A 274 -10.32 13.22 -10.45
N ILE A 275 -11.60 12.89 -10.61
CA ILE A 275 -12.38 12.24 -9.55
C ILE A 275 -11.77 10.82 -9.34
N PRO A 276 -11.42 10.46 -8.11
CA PRO A 276 -10.86 9.14 -7.83
C PRO A 276 -11.78 8.01 -8.31
N LEU A 277 -11.18 6.94 -8.83
CA LEU A 277 -11.89 5.77 -9.36
C LEU A 277 -12.94 6.11 -10.46
N SER A 278 -12.80 7.25 -11.12
CA SER A 278 -13.63 7.60 -12.30
C SER A 278 -13.07 6.98 -13.58
N ASP A 279 -13.79 7.10 -14.68
CA ASP A 279 -13.34 6.70 -16.03
C ASP A 279 -12.37 7.71 -16.68
N GLY A 280 -11.96 8.73 -15.93
CA GLY A 280 -10.99 9.74 -16.37
C GLY A 280 -11.65 11.03 -16.86
N SER A 281 -12.96 11.14 -16.76
CA SER A 281 -13.66 12.41 -16.95
C SER A 281 -13.34 13.37 -15.80
N PRO A 282 -13.12 14.67 -16.08
CA PRO A 282 -12.86 15.68 -15.05
C PRO A 282 -14.06 15.93 -14.16
#